data_931121bd038d325f7cd786ff7cbab6d5
#
_entry.id   931121bd038d325f7cd786ff7cbab6d5
#
_cell.length_a   1.000
_cell.length_b   1.000
_cell.length_c   1.000
_cell.angle_alpha   90.00
_cell.angle_beta   90.00
_cell.angle_gamma   90.00
#
_symmetry.space_group_name_H-M   'P 1'
#
loop_
_entity.id
_entity.type
_entity.pdbx_description
1 polymer ?
#
loop_
_entity_poly.entity_id
_entity_poly.type
_entity_poly.pdbx_seq_one_letter_code
_entity_poly.pdbx_strand_id
1 'polypeptide(L)'
;MLMTDGEIPAAVDHGELGISEFADHCLQPASYDLRIGSPSLRSGDSAEIDVERERSVVINAGQFALSNTYESVKLAADIAGHIGVRSYYTRKGMILLAWLQIDHG
;
A
#
# COMPACT_ATOMS: atom_id res chain seq x y z
N MET A 1 18.81 1.97 -7.53
CA MET A 1 18.35 3.34 -7.88
C MET A 1 16.89 3.50 -7.50
N LEU A 2 16.55 4.61 -6.90
CA LEU A 2 15.18 4.93 -6.51
C LEU A 2 14.46 5.61 -7.69
N MET A 3 13.28 5.11 -8.01
CA MET A 3 12.49 5.70 -9.11
C MET A 3 11.85 7.01 -8.69
N THR A 4 11.88 7.98 -9.60
CA THR A 4 11.26 9.29 -9.42
C THR A 4 9.81 9.27 -9.93
N ASP A 5 9.11 10.40 -9.73
CA ASP A 5 7.74 10.58 -10.21
C ASP A 5 7.61 10.54 -11.75
N GLY A 6 8.71 10.77 -12.48
CA GLY A 6 8.72 10.59 -13.93
C GLY A 6 9.00 9.14 -14.33
N GLU A 7 9.81 8.43 -13.57
CA GLU A 7 10.23 7.05 -13.87
C GLU A 7 9.16 6.01 -13.50
N ILE A 8 8.38 6.26 -12.45
CA ILE A 8 7.32 5.32 -12.02
C ILE A 8 6.24 5.15 -13.10
N PRO A 9 5.63 6.23 -13.63
CA PRO A 9 4.66 6.08 -14.71
C PRO A 9 5.26 5.46 -15.98
N ALA A 10 6.51 5.80 -16.31
CA ALA A 10 7.20 5.21 -17.45
C ALA A 10 7.39 3.69 -17.27
N ALA A 11 7.75 3.24 -16.07
CA ALA A 11 7.88 1.83 -15.77
C ALA A 11 6.53 1.10 -15.85
N VAL A 12 5.46 1.74 -15.43
CA VAL A 12 4.09 1.20 -15.57
C VAL A 12 3.72 1.06 -17.05
N ASP A 13 3.99 2.07 -17.85
CA ASP A 13 3.69 2.04 -19.30
C ASP A 13 4.50 0.99 -20.04
N HIS A 14 5.72 0.72 -19.60
CA HIS A 14 6.60 -0.28 -20.21
C HIS A 14 6.37 -1.70 -19.67
N GLY A 15 5.46 -1.90 -18.72
CA GLY A 15 5.16 -3.20 -18.12
C GLY A 15 6.19 -3.71 -17.12
N GLU A 16 7.15 -2.90 -16.73
CA GLU A 16 8.16 -3.25 -15.72
C GLU A 16 7.60 -3.17 -14.31
N LEU A 17 6.59 -2.33 -14.11
CA LEU A 17 5.90 -2.12 -12.86
C LEU A 17 4.39 -2.18 -13.11
N GLY A 18 3.69 -3.08 -12.43
CA GLY A 18 2.25 -3.16 -12.49
C GLY A 18 1.64 -2.62 -11.21
N ILE A 19 0.81 -1.60 -11.34
CA ILE A 19 0.00 -1.07 -10.24
C ILE A 19 -1.42 -0.98 -10.78
N SER A 20 -2.31 -1.84 -10.26
CA SER A 20 -3.72 -1.80 -10.65
C SER A 20 -4.36 -0.50 -10.15
N GLU A 21 -5.35 0.01 -10.86
CA GLU A 21 -6.05 1.24 -10.48
C GLU A 21 -5.09 2.42 -10.24
N PHE A 22 -4.06 2.54 -11.09
CA PHE A 22 -3.07 3.62 -10.99
C PHE A 22 -3.75 4.99 -11.03
N ALA A 23 -3.42 5.85 -10.08
CA ALA A 23 -3.97 7.20 -9.99
C ALA A 23 -2.85 8.22 -9.83
N ASP A 24 -2.85 9.24 -10.65
CA ASP A 24 -1.80 10.28 -10.65
C ASP A 24 -1.68 10.99 -9.31
N HIS A 25 -2.80 11.17 -8.60
CA HIS A 25 -2.78 11.83 -7.29
C HIS A 25 -2.09 11.01 -6.18
N CYS A 26 -1.86 9.72 -6.42
CA CYS A 26 -1.11 8.86 -5.50
C CYS A 26 0.40 8.89 -5.76
N LEU A 27 0.82 9.50 -6.86
CA LEU A 27 2.23 9.58 -7.24
C LEU A 27 2.93 10.68 -6.44
N GLN A 28 4.06 10.32 -5.80
CA GLN A 28 4.89 11.22 -5.01
C GLN A 28 6.26 11.36 -5.70
N PRO A 29 7.13 12.32 -5.30
CA PRO A 29 8.41 12.55 -5.99
C PRO A 29 9.31 11.33 -6.17
N ALA A 30 9.27 10.37 -5.24
CA ALA A 30 10.09 9.16 -5.32
C ALA A 30 9.36 7.93 -4.79
N SER A 31 8.03 7.93 -4.79
CA SER A 31 7.21 6.82 -4.29
C SER A 31 5.81 6.86 -4.86
N TYR A 32 5.04 5.83 -4.55
CA TYR A 32 3.63 5.75 -4.90
C TYR A 32 2.84 5.39 -3.65
N ASP A 33 1.78 6.13 -3.36
CA ASP A 33 0.93 5.91 -2.19
C ASP A 33 -0.12 4.85 -2.50
N LEU A 34 0.02 3.69 -1.87
CA LEU A 34 -0.99 2.63 -1.95
C LEU A 34 -2.12 2.95 -0.98
N ARG A 35 -3.33 2.64 -1.41
CA ARG A 35 -4.55 2.86 -0.61
C ARG A 35 -4.94 1.58 0.10
N ILE A 36 -5.62 1.70 1.24
CA ILE A 36 -6.17 0.56 1.95
C ILE A 36 -7.37 0.04 1.17
N GLY A 37 -7.43 -1.27 0.99
CA GLY A 37 -8.50 -1.97 0.31
C GLY A 37 -9.19 -3.00 1.19
N SER A 38 -10.12 -3.71 0.60
CA SER A 38 -10.85 -4.79 1.24
C SER A 38 -10.20 -6.15 0.95
N PRO A 39 -10.37 -7.15 1.82
CA PRO A 39 -11.01 -7.03 3.14
C PRO A 39 -10.03 -6.54 4.22
N SER A 40 -10.55 -6.03 5.32
CA SER A 40 -9.79 -5.73 6.52
C SER A 40 -10.36 -6.49 7.72
N LEU A 41 -9.49 -6.90 8.63
CA LEU A 41 -9.87 -7.64 9.83
C LEU A 41 -9.10 -7.07 11.02
N ARG A 42 -9.83 -6.62 12.04
CA ARG A 42 -9.21 -6.17 13.30
C ARG A 42 -9.05 -7.34 14.26
N SER A 43 -8.06 -7.26 15.13
CA SER A 43 -7.91 -8.25 16.20
C SER A 43 -9.18 -8.28 17.06
N GLY A 44 -9.71 -9.50 17.29
CA GLY A 44 -10.96 -9.71 18.01
C GLY A 44 -12.22 -9.70 17.17
N ASP A 45 -12.15 -9.27 15.91
CA ASP A 45 -13.31 -9.31 15.01
C ASP A 45 -13.59 -10.74 14.53
N SER A 46 -14.88 -11.05 14.39
CA SER A 46 -15.32 -12.34 13.84
C SER A 46 -15.65 -12.25 12.33
N ALA A 47 -15.70 -11.06 11.77
CA ALA A 47 -16.04 -10.83 10.38
C ALA A 47 -15.14 -9.78 9.75
N GLU A 48 -14.90 -9.92 8.45
CA GLU A 48 -14.12 -8.97 7.68
C GLU A 48 -14.90 -7.67 7.44
N ILE A 49 -14.14 -6.57 7.31
CA ILE A 49 -14.68 -5.25 7.03
C ILE A 49 -14.54 -4.98 5.54
N ASP A 50 -15.63 -4.61 4.89
CA ASP A 50 -15.61 -4.10 3.52
C ASP A 50 -15.22 -2.62 3.57
N VAL A 51 -13.94 -2.34 3.35
CA VAL A 51 -13.39 -0.98 3.44
C VAL A 51 -13.98 -0.06 2.39
N GLU A 52 -14.27 -0.58 1.21
CA GLU A 52 -14.84 0.21 0.11
C GLU A 52 -16.25 0.68 0.44
N ARG A 53 -17.01 -0.13 1.14
CA ARG A 53 -18.36 0.20 1.59
C ARG A 53 -18.36 1.06 2.85
N GLU A 54 -17.57 0.66 3.85
CA GLU A 54 -17.50 1.37 5.14
C GLU A 54 -16.72 2.67 5.05
N ARG A 55 -15.78 2.78 4.10
CA ARG A 55 -14.96 3.96 3.82
C ARG A 55 -13.91 4.26 4.88
N SER A 56 -13.86 3.49 5.95
CA SER A 56 -12.86 3.63 6.99
C SER A 56 -12.76 2.37 7.84
N VAL A 57 -11.61 2.24 8.52
CA VAL A 57 -11.40 1.20 9.52
C VAL A 57 -10.93 1.90 10.79
N VAL A 58 -11.65 1.70 11.89
CA VAL A 58 -11.28 2.24 13.19
C VAL A 58 -10.52 1.16 13.97
N ILE A 59 -9.28 1.47 14.37
CA ILE A 59 -8.47 0.58 15.19
C ILE A 59 -8.43 1.18 16.61
N ASN A 60 -8.97 0.46 17.56
CA ASN A 60 -9.01 0.90 18.96
C ASN A 60 -7.68 0.61 19.65
N ALA A 61 -7.46 1.24 20.79
CA ALA A 61 -6.27 0.98 21.60
C ALA A 61 -6.16 -0.51 21.93
N GLY A 62 -4.97 -1.07 21.78
CA GLY A 62 -4.72 -2.49 22.00
C GLY A 62 -5.09 -3.41 20.83
N GLN A 63 -5.62 -2.86 19.76
CA GLN A 63 -5.96 -3.63 18.55
C GLN A 63 -4.90 -3.46 17.47
N PHE A 64 -4.80 -4.47 16.60
CA PHE A 64 -4.14 -4.34 15.31
C PHE A 64 -5.13 -4.73 14.20
N ALA A 65 -4.81 -4.38 12.98
CA ALA A 65 -5.63 -4.74 11.82
C ALA A 65 -4.78 -5.39 10.74
N LEU A 66 -5.35 -6.39 10.08
CA LEU A 66 -4.81 -7.00 8.89
C LEU A 66 -5.60 -6.47 7.70
N SER A 67 -4.92 -5.81 6.77
CA SER A 67 -5.58 -5.17 5.63
C SER A 67 -4.84 -5.51 4.34
N ASN A 68 -5.54 -5.35 3.24
CA ASN A 68 -4.95 -5.41 1.90
C ASN A 68 -4.80 -4.00 1.35
N THR A 69 -3.92 -3.84 0.38
CA THR A 69 -3.93 -2.63 -0.44
C THR A 69 -5.05 -2.72 -1.47
N TYR A 70 -5.63 -1.58 -1.80
CA TYR A 70 -6.61 -1.48 -2.88
C TYR A 70 -5.99 -1.89 -4.22
N GLU A 71 -4.76 -1.48 -4.44
CA GLU A 71 -3.99 -1.84 -5.63
C GLU A 71 -3.35 -3.22 -5.49
N SER A 72 -3.20 -3.91 -6.63
CA SER A 72 -2.26 -5.02 -6.76
C SER A 72 -0.97 -4.49 -7.36
N VAL A 73 0.17 -4.93 -6.83
CA VAL A 73 1.49 -4.51 -7.30
C VAL A 73 2.22 -5.70 -7.86
N LYS A 74 2.78 -5.54 -9.06
CA LYS A 74 3.59 -6.56 -9.71
C LYS A 74 4.92 -5.94 -10.13
N LEU A 75 6.02 -6.57 -9.76
CA LEU A 75 7.36 -6.09 -10.04
C LEU A 75 8.06 -7.00 -11.05
N ALA A 76 8.80 -6.41 -12.00
CA ALA A 76 9.70 -7.15 -12.86
C ALA A 76 10.85 -7.77 -12.04
N ALA A 77 11.54 -8.77 -12.61
CA ALA A 77 12.56 -9.53 -11.90
C ALA A 77 13.73 -8.69 -11.37
N ASP A 78 13.99 -7.54 -11.98
CA ASP A 78 15.08 -6.63 -11.63
C ASP A 78 14.63 -5.45 -10.75
N ILE A 79 13.38 -5.48 -10.28
CA ILE A 79 12.81 -4.40 -9.45
C ILE A 79 12.38 -4.97 -8.10
N ALA A 80 12.77 -4.28 -7.04
CA ALA A 80 12.28 -4.54 -5.69
C ALA A 80 11.61 -3.28 -5.16
N GLY A 81 10.67 -3.45 -4.25
CA GLY A 81 9.96 -2.35 -3.63
C GLY A 81 10.17 -2.31 -2.13
N HIS A 82 10.13 -1.12 -1.58
CA HIS A 82 10.04 -0.87 -0.14
C HIS A 82 8.66 -0.36 0.20
N ILE A 83 8.07 -0.89 1.27
CA ILE A 83 6.77 -0.43 1.74
C ILE A 83 6.91 0.19 3.13
N GLY A 84 6.18 1.25 3.39
CA GLY A 84 6.17 1.90 4.67
C GLY A 84 4.89 2.69 4.88
N VAL A 85 4.70 3.14 6.10
CA VAL A 85 3.57 4.01 6.44
C VAL A 85 3.97 5.45 6.15
N ARG A 86 3.05 6.23 5.58
CA ARG A 86 3.29 7.66 5.36
C ARG A 86 3.57 8.37 6.68
N SER A 87 4.46 9.35 6.66
CA SER A 87 4.87 10.08 7.86
C SER A 87 3.70 10.73 8.62
N TYR A 88 2.65 11.12 7.90
CA TYR A 88 1.42 11.63 8.52
C TYR A 88 0.85 10.64 9.52
N TYR A 89 0.75 9.36 9.15
CA TYR A 89 0.19 8.31 10.00
C TYR A 89 1.19 7.81 11.04
N THR A 90 2.48 7.77 10.69
CA THR A 90 3.54 7.38 11.63
C THR A 90 3.57 8.34 12.81
N ARG A 91 3.41 9.64 12.56
CA ARG A 91 3.35 10.65 13.63
C ARG A 91 2.12 10.51 14.53
N LYS A 92 1.08 9.82 14.06
CA LYS A 92 -0.10 9.52 14.85
C LYS A 92 -0.02 8.17 15.57
N GLY A 93 1.13 7.50 15.51
CA GLY A 93 1.37 6.25 16.22
C GLY A 93 1.09 4.99 15.42
N MET A 94 0.84 5.10 14.11
CA MET A 94 0.63 3.94 13.26
C MET A 94 1.97 3.31 12.86
N ILE A 95 2.10 2.00 13.00
CA ILE A 95 3.27 1.24 12.54
C ILE A 95 2.82 0.08 11.67
N LEU A 96 3.70 -0.33 10.77
CA LEU A 96 3.47 -1.46 9.88
C LEU A 96 4.18 -2.70 10.44
N LEU A 97 3.41 -3.77 10.66
CA LEU A 97 3.92 -5.03 11.20
C LEU A 97 4.02 -6.06 10.06
N ALA A 98 4.91 -5.81 9.08
CA ALA A 98 5.08 -6.67 7.92
C ALA A 98 6.49 -6.53 7.36
N TRP A 99 6.82 -7.35 6.34
CA TRP A 99 8.03 -7.15 5.56
C TRP A 99 7.98 -5.79 4.89
N LEU A 100 9.08 -5.04 5.02
CA LEU A 100 9.20 -3.70 4.43
C LEU A 100 9.71 -3.72 2.99
N GLN A 101 10.00 -4.90 2.46
CA GLN A 101 10.51 -5.07 1.11
C GLN A 101 9.57 -5.96 0.30
N ILE A 102 9.30 -5.54 -0.93
CA ILE A 102 8.50 -6.30 -1.88
C ILE A 102 9.43 -6.82 -2.96
N ASP A 103 9.49 -8.13 -3.12
CA ASP A 103 10.23 -8.79 -4.19
C ASP A 103 9.33 -9.04 -5.39
N HIS A 104 9.96 -9.33 -6.54
CA HIS A 104 9.21 -9.70 -7.74
C HIS A 104 8.48 -11.03 -7.53
N GLY A 105 7.43 -11.21 -8.24
CA GLY A 105 6.60 -12.41 -8.15
C GLY A 105 5.25 -12.12 -7.62
#